data_a5f7c7b547b6234c0b006c371c05681a
#
_entry.id   a5f7c7b547b6234c0b006c371c05681a
#
_cell.length_a   1.000
_cell.length_b   1.000
_cell.length_c   1.000
_cell.angle_alpha   90.00
_cell.angle_beta   90.00
_cell.angle_gamma   90.00
#
_symmetry.space_group_name_H-M   'P 1'
#
loop_
_entity.id
_entity.type
_entity.pdbx_description
1 polymer ?
#
loop_
_entity_poly.entity_id
_entity_poly.type
_entity_poly.pdbx_seq_one_letter_code
_entity_poly.pdbx_strand_id
1 'polypeptide(L)'
;SYHYYKLSFPLQVDWLNAPVFNEAGEVFGLAQDDASGKKEASYAVSAAYANSLSVSSADAFNTIYTSIGIKKAWPSDRDQAKIVTYLMENTQDAKSFLGLLDDFVSTFPDWWESYSRRAAHYAFRRKEMAADAAGEAECLEKAKADEKCAVELATDKGEALYDYARLIYNVAVSDTTLDNTDWSLTRSEEELKEE
;
A
#
# COMPACT_ATOMS: atom_id res chain seq x y z
N SER A 1 -18.44 -20.02 -22.54
CA SER A 1 -17.47 -21.06 -22.96
C SER A 1 -16.13 -20.41 -23.20
N TYR A 2 -15.09 -21.09 -22.76
CA TYR A 2 -13.71 -20.66 -22.97
C TYR A 2 -13.32 -20.94 -24.44
N HIS A 3 -12.70 -19.98 -25.10
CA HIS A 3 -12.05 -20.19 -26.37
C HIS A 3 -10.55 -20.26 -26.17
N TYR A 4 -9.93 -21.31 -26.69
CA TYR A 4 -8.49 -21.48 -26.72
C TYR A 4 -7.96 -21.33 -28.13
N TYR A 5 -6.86 -20.65 -28.27
CA TYR A 5 -6.10 -20.56 -29.49
C TYR A 5 -4.89 -21.47 -29.41
N LYS A 6 -4.64 -22.28 -30.41
CA LYS A 6 -3.38 -23.01 -30.53
C LYS A 6 -2.36 -22.10 -31.19
N LEU A 7 -1.23 -21.91 -30.51
CA LEU A 7 -0.14 -21.09 -31.03
C LEU A 7 0.78 -21.95 -31.93
N SER A 8 1.33 -21.35 -32.98
CA SER A 8 2.25 -22.01 -33.91
C SER A 8 3.70 -21.95 -33.43
N PHE A 9 3.98 -21.37 -32.30
CA PHE A 9 5.30 -21.21 -31.70
C PHE A 9 5.33 -21.77 -30.28
N PRO A 10 6.50 -22.28 -29.81
CA PRO A 10 6.63 -22.78 -28.45
C PRO A 10 6.65 -21.60 -27.45
N LEU A 11 5.96 -21.76 -26.33
CA LEU A 11 6.04 -20.84 -25.22
C LEU A 11 7.25 -21.18 -24.32
N GLN A 12 7.93 -20.14 -23.87
CA GLN A 12 8.89 -20.26 -22.77
C GLN A 12 8.16 -20.16 -21.41
N VAL A 13 8.71 -20.77 -20.37
CA VAL A 13 8.07 -20.80 -19.05
C VAL A 13 7.79 -19.39 -18.53
N ASP A 14 8.70 -18.45 -18.81
CA ASP A 14 8.58 -17.05 -18.38
C ASP A 14 7.47 -16.28 -19.12
N TRP A 15 6.89 -16.86 -20.15
CA TRP A 15 5.81 -16.25 -20.95
C TRP A 15 4.41 -16.70 -20.55
N LEU A 16 4.31 -17.55 -19.53
CA LEU A 16 3.01 -17.95 -19.00
C LEU A 16 2.23 -16.73 -18.48
N ASN A 17 0.96 -16.67 -18.86
CA ASN A 17 0.07 -15.53 -18.60
C ASN A 17 0.45 -14.21 -19.31
N ALA A 18 1.49 -14.20 -20.13
CA ALA A 18 1.81 -13.04 -20.95
C ALA A 18 0.72 -12.77 -22.00
N PRO A 19 0.45 -11.51 -22.34
CA PRO A 19 -0.51 -11.17 -23.40
C PRO A 19 0.03 -11.60 -24.77
N VAL A 20 -0.86 -12.20 -25.55
CA VAL A 20 -0.59 -12.58 -26.94
C VAL A 20 -1.30 -11.60 -27.87
N PHE A 21 -0.53 -10.98 -28.78
CA PHE A 21 -0.99 -9.93 -29.68
C PHE A 21 -1.25 -10.47 -31.08
N ASN A 22 -2.22 -9.89 -31.76
CA ASN A 22 -2.42 -10.07 -33.19
C ASN A 22 -1.51 -9.11 -33.99
N GLU A 23 -1.57 -9.19 -35.32
CA GLU A 23 -0.78 -8.34 -36.24
C GLU A 23 -1.13 -6.84 -36.11
N ALA A 24 -2.32 -6.51 -35.60
CA ALA A 24 -2.76 -5.14 -35.34
C ALA A 24 -2.27 -4.60 -33.99
N GLY A 25 -1.57 -5.41 -33.18
CA GLY A 25 -1.12 -5.03 -31.83
C GLY A 25 -2.20 -5.14 -30.75
N GLU A 26 -3.32 -5.80 -31.03
CA GLU A 26 -4.40 -6.01 -30.08
C GLU A 26 -4.19 -7.31 -29.30
N VAL A 27 -4.45 -7.28 -27.99
CA VAL A 27 -4.39 -8.49 -27.14
C VAL A 27 -5.58 -9.39 -27.45
N PHE A 28 -5.35 -10.56 -28.01
CA PHE A 28 -6.41 -11.53 -28.26
C PHE A 28 -6.43 -12.70 -27.27
N GLY A 29 -5.35 -12.93 -26.52
CA GLY A 29 -5.29 -14.02 -25.57
C GLY A 29 -4.20 -13.86 -24.52
N LEU A 30 -4.22 -14.74 -23.52
CA LEU A 30 -3.18 -14.89 -22.50
C LEU A 30 -2.52 -16.26 -22.67
N ALA A 31 -1.20 -16.29 -22.74
CA ALA A 31 -0.41 -17.49 -22.90
C ALA A 31 -0.64 -18.51 -21.78
N GLN A 32 -0.89 -19.76 -22.14
CA GLN A 32 -1.15 -20.85 -21.20
C GLN A 32 -0.26 -22.05 -21.49
N ASP A 33 0.15 -22.73 -20.44
CA ASP A 33 0.89 -23.99 -20.60
C ASP A 33 -0.04 -25.13 -21.05
N ASP A 34 0.55 -26.14 -21.64
CA ASP A 34 -0.16 -27.38 -21.95
C ASP A 34 -0.41 -28.18 -20.68
N ALA A 35 -1.68 -28.22 -20.24
CA ALA A 35 -2.11 -28.94 -19.04
C ALA A 35 -1.80 -30.47 -19.12
N SER A 36 -1.52 -30.99 -20.31
CA SER A 36 -1.12 -32.40 -20.47
C SER A 36 0.31 -32.71 -20.01
N GLY A 37 1.12 -31.67 -19.79
CA GLY A 37 2.52 -31.79 -19.43
C GLY A 37 3.44 -32.29 -20.57
N LYS A 38 2.90 -32.58 -21.76
CA LYS A 38 3.66 -33.13 -22.91
C LYS A 38 4.41 -32.07 -23.68
N LYS A 39 4.12 -30.79 -23.47
CA LYS A 39 4.72 -29.62 -24.14
C LYS A 39 4.67 -29.70 -25.69
N GLU A 40 3.70 -30.42 -26.22
CA GLU A 40 3.55 -30.62 -27.68
C GLU A 40 2.89 -29.43 -28.37
N ALA A 41 2.21 -28.57 -27.63
CA ALA A 41 1.54 -27.41 -28.18
C ALA A 41 1.53 -26.26 -27.16
N SER A 42 1.51 -25.05 -27.68
CA SER A 42 1.32 -23.82 -26.92
C SER A 42 -0.09 -23.30 -27.16
N TYR A 43 -0.69 -22.75 -26.13
CA TYR A 43 -2.07 -22.27 -26.16
C TYR A 43 -2.18 -20.84 -25.63
N ALA A 44 -3.25 -20.16 -25.99
CA ALA A 44 -3.68 -18.93 -25.35
C ALA A 44 -5.17 -19.02 -25.04
N VAL A 45 -5.57 -18.61 -23.85
CA VAL A 45 -6.98 -18.40 -23.51
C VAL A 45 -7.43 -17.06 -24.06
N SER A 46 -8.62 -17.00 -24.62
CA SER A 46 -9.16 -15.78 -25.23
C SER A 46 -9.22 -14.62 -24.22
N ALA A 47 -8.67 -13.45 -24.57
CA ALA A 47 -8.79 -12.22 -23.79
C ALA A 47 -10.27 -11.75 -23.65
N ALA A 48 -11.14 -12.09 -24.59
CA ALA A 48 -12.57 -11.80 -24.50
C ALA A 48 -13.23 -12.44 -23.25
N TYR A 49 -12.63 -13.50 -22.70
CA TYR A 49 -13.08 -14.08 -21.44
C TYR A 49 -12.91 -13.11 -20.27
N ALA A 50 -11.83 -12.34 -20.24
CA ALA A 50 -11.60 -11.35 -19.19
C ALA A 50 -12.75 -10.32 -19.09
N ASN A 51 -13.34 -9.95 -20.23
CA ASN A 51 -14.48 -9.04 -20.27
C ASN A 51 -15.78 -9.65 -19.69
N SER A 52 -15.84 -10.96 -19.56
CA SER A 52 -16.98 -11.66 -18.96
C SER A 52 -16.84 -11.90 -17.46
N LEU A 53 -15.67 -11.59 -16.88
CA LEU A 53 -15.43 -11.72 -15.46
C LEU A 53 -16.07 -10.54 -14.74
N SER A 54 -16.87 -10.83 -13.73
CA SER A 54 -17.36 -9.84 -12.79
C SER A 54 -16.75 -10.13 -11.43
N VAL A 55 -16.12 -9.14 -10.82
CA VAL A 55 -15.60 -9.24 -9.47
C VAL A 55 -16.72 -8.80 -8.52
N SER A 56 -17.21 -9.71 -7.68
CA SER A 56 -18.17 -9.36 -6.64
C SER A 56 -17.45 -8.71 -5.45
N SER A 57 -18.17 -7.92 -4.66
CA SER A 57 -17.62 -7.34 -3.43
C SER A 57 -17.14 -8.42 -2.44
N ALA A 58 -17.76 -9.60 -2.46
CA ALA A 58 -17.34 -10.75 -1.66
C ALA A 58 -15.96 -11.28 -2.07
N ASP A 59 -15.61 -11.20 -3.36
CA ASP A 59 -14.32 -11.66 -3.86
C ASP A 59 -13.17 -10.75 -3.39
N ALA A 60 -13.46 -9.51 -3.02
CA ALA A 60 -12.46 -8.58 -2.51
C ALA A 60 -11.78 -9.05 -1.22
N PHE A 61 -12.45 -9.91 -0.46
CA PHE A 61 -11.96 -10.48 0.80
C PHE A 61 -11.48 -11.94 0.64
N ASN A 62 -11.48 -12.46 -0.59
CA ASN A 62 -11.01 -13.83 -0.83
C ASN A 62 -9.50 -13.90 -0.70
N THR A 63 -9.00 -14.81 0.14
CA THR A 63 -7.57 -15.05 0.39
C THR A 63 -6.78 -15.37 -0.89
N ILE A 64 -7.44 -15.90 -1.93
CA ILE A 64 -6.81 -16.15 -3.23
C ILE A 64 -6.32 -14.85 -3.86
N TYR A 65 -7.12 -13.77 -3.81
CA TYR A 65 -6.72 -12.47 -4.39
C TYR A 65 -5.60 -11.78 -3.61
N THR A 66 -5.51 -12.02 -2.29
CA THR A 66 -4.40 -11.49 -1.49
C THR A 66 -3.09 -12.26 -1.74
N SER A 67 -3.17 -13.53 -2.13
CA SER A 67 -2.00 -14.39 -2.38
C SER A 67 -1.33 -14.18 -3.74
N ILE A 68 -2.04 -13.63 -4.75
CA ILE A 68 -1.50 -13.44 -6.10
C ILE A 68 -0.63 -12.19 -6.27
N GLY A 69 -0.46 -11.38 -5.23
CA GLY A 69 0.40 -10.19 -5.25
C GLY A 69 -0.07 -9.05 -6.15
N ILE A 70 -1.28 -9.14 -6.74
CA ILE A 70 -1.86 -8.06 -7.51
C ILE A 70 -2.43 -7.02 -6.56
N LYS A 71 -1.88 -5.82 -6.60
CA LYS A 71 -2.40 -4.69 -5.82
C LYS A 71 -3.78 -4.31 -6.34
N LYS A 72 -4.75 -4.22 -5.43
CA LYS A 72 -6.07 -3.68 -5.74
C LYS A 72 -5.96 -2.17 -5.95
N ALA A 73 -6.63 -1.64 -6.97
CA ALA A 73 -6.73 -0.19 -7.14
C ALA A 73 -7.44 0.45 -5.94
N TRP A 74 -6.95 1.60 -5.54
CA TRP A 74 -7.59 2.39 -4.50
C TRP A 74 -8.99 2.86 -4.95
N PRO A 75 -9.97 2.93 -4.04
CA PRO A 75 -11.22 3.64 -4.30
C PRO A 75 -10.92 5.09 -4.72
N SER A 76 -11.67 5.63 -5.66
CA SER A 76 -11.57 7.04 -6.05
C SER A 76 -12.09 7.99 -4.96
N ASP A 77 -12.98 7.51 -4.12
CA ASP A 77 -13.48 8.21 -2.94
C ASP A 77 -12.46 8.10 -1.81
N ARG A 78 -12.02 9.25 -1.27
CA ARG A 78 -10.97 9.35 -0.24
C ARG A 78 -11.39 8.70 1.08
N ASP A 79 -12.64 8.87 1.49
CA ASP A 79 -13.13 8.29 2.74
C ASP A 79 -13.16 6.76 2.66
N GLN A 80 -13.56 6.22 1.51
CA GLN A 80 -13.50 4.78 1.27
C GLN A 80 -12.05 4.28 1.23
N ALA A 81 -11.14 5.03 0.62
CA ALA A 81 -9.71 4.68 0.59
C ALA A 81 -9.12 4.67 2.01
N LYS A 82 -9.47 5.65 2.85
CA LYS A 82 -9.09 5.70 4.27
C LYS A 82 -9.60 4.47 5.03
N ILE A 83 -10.85 4.07 4.83
CA ILE A 83 -11.41 2.87 5.45
C ILE A 83 -10.59 1.62 5.07
N VAL A 84 -10.14 1.51 3.83
CA VAL A 84 -9.27 0.39 3.41
C VAL A 84 -8.00 0.33 4.25
N THR A 85 -7.36 1.45 4.56
CA THR A 85 -6.16 1.45 5.42
C THR A 85 -6.44 0.90 6.81
N TYR A 86 -7.57 1.25 7.43
CA TYR A 86 -7.95 0.73 8.74
C TYR A 86 -8.24 -0.78 8.73
N LEU A 87 -8.90 -1.25 7.68
CA LEU A 87 -9.20 -2.68 7.53
C LEU A 87 -7.92 -3.52 7.31
N MET A 88 -6.94 -2.96 6.60
CA MET A 88 -5.71 -3.67 6.26
C MET A 88 -4.65 -3.64 7.36
N GLU A 89 -4.69 -2.67 8.27
CA GLU A 89 -3.69 -2.47 9.33
C GLU A 89 -3.46 -3.72 10.19
N ASN A 90 -4.54 -4.41 10.56
CA ASN A 90 -4.46 -5.60 11.42
C ASN A 90 -4.27 -6.91 10.65
N THR A 91 -4.22 -6.86 9.32
CA THR A 91 -4.10 -8.04 8.47
C THR A 91 -2.70 -8.22 7.89
N GLN A 92 -1.82 -7.23 8.05
CA GLN A 92 -0.49 -7.21 7.46
C GLN A 92 0.60 -6.98 8.53
N ASP A 93 1.80 -7.48 8.26
CA ASP A 93 2.98 -7.09 9.02
C ASP A 93 3.34 -5.62 8.77
N ALA A 94 4.17 -5.04 9.66
CA ALA A 94 4.48 -3.61 9.63
C ALA A 94 5.12 -3.15 8.30
N LYS A 95 6.00 -3.97 7.70
CA LYS A 95 6.68 -3.61 6.45
C LYS A 95 5.75 -3.69 5.25
N SER A 96 4.93 -4.73 5.18
CA SER A 96 3.92 -4.88 4.12
C SER A 96 2.87 -3.77 4.18
N PHE A 97 2.43 -3.40 5.38
CA PHE A 97 1.49 -2.31 5.57
C PHE A 97 2.11 -0.95 5.23
N LEU A 98 3.40 -0.73 5.54
CA LEU A 98 4.10 0.48 5.09
C LEU A 98 4.08 0.60 3.56
N GLY A 99 4.34 -0.48 2.84
CA GLY A 99 4.26 -0.48 1.37
C GLY A 99 2.86 -0.12 0.84
N LEU A 100 1.79 -0.51 1.56
CA LEU A 100 0.43 -0.09 1.24
C LEU A 100 0.22 1.41 1.51
N LEU A 101 0.77 1.95 2.60
CA LEU A 101 0.69 3.38 2.92
C LEU A 101 1.51 4.24 1.96
N ASP A 102 2.66 3.77 1.47
CA ASP A 102 3.44 4.44 0.43
C ASP A 102 2.64 4.55 -0.87
N ASP A 103 1.93 3.49 -1.23
CA ASP A 103 1.03 3.47 -2.38
C ASP A 103 -0.19 4.41 -2.17
N PHE A 104 -0.69 4.49 -0.94
CA PHE A 104 -1.77 5.40 -0.54
C PHE A 104 -1.35 6.87 -0.69
N VAL A 105 -0.20 7.25 -0.17
CA VAL A 105 0.36 8.60 -0.35
C VAL A 105 0.62 8.91 -1.83
N SER A 106 1.15 7.95 -2.59
CA SER A 106 1.39 8.12 -4.03
C SER A 106 0.11 8.33 -4.83
N THR A 107 -1.00 7.72 -4.39
CA THR A 107 -2.31 7.84 -5.04
C THR A 107 -3.02 9.14 -4.66
N PHE A 108 -2.83 9.61 -3.43
CA PHE A 108 -3.46 10.82 -2.90
C PHE A 108 -2.42 11.82 -2.37
N PRO A 109 -1.51 12.32 -3.20
CA PRO A 109 -0.39 13.16 -2.77
C PRO A 109 -0.80 14.56 -2.30
N ASP A 110 -2.01 14.97 -2.60
CA ASP A 110 -2.61 16.26 -2.22
C ASP A 110 -3.57 16.16 -1.02
N TRP A 111 -3.59 15.01 -0.35
CA TRP A 111 -4.48 14.78 0.77
C TRP A 111 -3.69 14.58 2.07
N TRP A 112 -3.85 15.51 3.00
CA TRP A 112 -3.08 15.54 4.25
C TRP A 112 -3.22 14.26 5.10
N GLU A 113 -4.40 13.65 5.14
CA GLU A 113 -4.65 12.44 5.90
C GLU A 113 -3.83 11.24 5.42
N SER A 114 -3.41 11.20 4.15
CA SER A 114 -2.56 10.13 3.64
C SER A 114 -1.19 10.15 4.31
N TYR A 115 -0.62 11.32 4.53
CA TYR A 115 0.65 11.53 5.21
C TYR A 115 0.52 11.29 6.72
N SER A 116 -0.50 11.87 7.37
CA SER A 116 -0.72 11.66 8.81
C SER A 116 -0.92 10.17 9.14
N ARG A 117 -1.61 9.42 8.26
CA ARG A 117 -1.78 7.98 8.41
C ARG A 117 -0.44 7.22 8.33
N ARG A 118 0.44 7.58 7.40
CA ARG A 118 1.77 6.98 7.28
C ARG A 118 2.68 7.41 8.44
N ALA A 119 2.62 8.65 8.88
CA ALA A 119 3.33 9.14 10.05
C ALA A 119 3.00 8.33 11.31
N ALA A 120 1.71 8.10 11.56
CA ALA A 120 1.27 7.28 12.69
C ALA A 120 1.86 5.86 12.61
N HIS A 121 1.90 5.26 11.44
CA HIS A 121 2.49 3.94 11.25
C HIS A 121 3.99 3.94 11.52
N TYR A 122 4.74 4.91 10.99
CA TYR A 122 6.17 5.06 11.28
C TYR A 122 6.41 5.18 12.79
N ALA A 123 5.63 6.00 13.48
CA ALA A 123 5.84 6.25 14.90
C ALA A 123 5.49 5.03 15.78
N PHE A 124 4.32 4.41 15.57
CA PHE A 124 3.86 3.32 16.45
C PHE A 124 4.48 1.97 16.14
N ARG A 125 4.79 1.69 14.86
CA ARG A 125 5.31 0.38 14.45
C ARG A 125 6.83 0.38 14.20
N ARG A 126 7.56 1.46 14.59
CA ARG A 126 9.01 1.60 14.38
C ARG A 126 9.82 0.39 14.87
N LYS A 127 9.48 -0.13 16.07
CA LYS A 127 10.18 -1.28 16.68
C LYS A 127 10.03 -2.59 15.88
N GLU A 128 9.00 -2.70 15.06
CA GLU A 128 8.79 -3.86 14.19
C GLU A 128 9.46 -3.70 12.82
N MET A 129 9.68 -2.46 12.40
CA MET A 129 10.28 -2.13 11.10
C MET A 129 11.79 -1.97 11.17
N ALA A 130 12.28 -1.41 12.26
CA ALA A 130 13.69 -1.13 12.47
C ALA A 130 14.46 -2.36 13.02
N ALA A 131 15.74 -2.42 12.69
CA ALA A 131 16.64 -3.47 13.21
C ALA A 131 17.33 -3.04 14.51
N ASP A 132 17.42 -1.73 14.74
CA ASP A 132 18.14 -1.11 15.86
C ASP A 132 17.58 0.27 16.22
N ALA A 133 18.12 0.88 17.25
CA ALA A 133 17.71 2.20 17.73
C ALA A 133 17.92 3.32 16.68
N ALA A 134 18.91 3.20 15.80
CA ALA A 134 19.13 4.19 14.76
C ALA A 134 18.01 4.13 13.71
N GLY A 135 17.59 2.92 13.34
CA GLY A 135 16.43 2.71 12.47
C GLY A 135 15.12 3.17 13.09
N GLU A 136 14.94 2.99 14.43
CA GLU A 136 13.77 3.53 15.14
C GLU A 136 13.74 5.07 15.09
N ALA A 137 14.89 5.72 15.32
CA ALA A 137 15.02 7.17 15.21
C ALA A 137 14.72 7.65 13.77
N GLU A 138 15.21 6.96 12.75
CA GLU A 138 14.88 7.28 11.35
C GLU A 138 13.37 7.18 11.06
N CYS A 139 12.68 6.21 11.64
CA CYS A 139 11.22 6.11 11.54
C CYS A 139 10.52 7.33 12.15
N LEU A 140 10.99 7.81 13.31
CA LEU A 140 10.45 9.00 13.98
C LEU A 140 10.69 10.28 13.15
N GLU A 141 11.86 10.42 12.51
CA GLU A 141 12.12 11.55 11.61
C GLU A 141 11.21 11.51 10.36
N LYS A 142 10.97 10.33 9.80
CA LYS A 142 10.01 10.16 8.70
C LYS A 142 8.58 10.50 9.12
N ALA A 143 8.17 10.09 10.32
CA ALA A 143 6.87 10.44 10.88
C ALA A 143 6.71 11.97 11.01
N LYS A 144 7.73 12.65 11.54
CA LYS A 144 7.76 14.11 11.66
C LYS A 144 7.70 14.82 10.31
N ALA A 145 8.42 14.31 9.31
CA ALA A 145 8.38 14.86 7.96
C ALA A 145 6.99 14.72 7.32
N ASP A 146 6.37 13.56 7.47
CA ASP A 146 5.01 13.32 6.97
C ASP A 146 3.97 14.21 7.67
N GLU A 147 4.05 14.39 9.01
CA GLU A 147 3.13 15.29 9.72
C GLU A 147 3.30 16.75 9.30
N LYS A 148 4.53 17.21 9.04
CA LYS A 148 4.75 18.54 8.47
C LYS A 148 4.08 18.68 7.11
N CYS A 149 4.23 17.69 6.22
CA CYS A 149 3.53 17.67 4.94
C CYS A 149 2.00 17.68 5.14
N ALA A 150 1.49 16.93 6.11
CA ALA A 150 0.06 16.92 6.43
C ALA A 150 -0.43 18.31 6.83
N VAL A 151 0.27 19.00 7.74
CA VAL A 151 -0.07 20.36 8.16
C VAL A 151 -0.01 21.36 7.00
N GLU A 152 0.97 21.23 6.08
CA GLU A 152 1.08 22.10 4.90
C GLU A 152 -0.09 21.92 3.95
N LEU A 153 -0.53 20.68 3.73
CA LEU A 153 -1.60 20.30 2.80
C LEU A 153 -3.01 20.53 3.37
N ALA A 154 -3.17 20.50 4.68
CA ALA A 154 -4.48 20.60 5.32
C ALA A 154 -5.14 21.94 5.04
N THR A 155 -6.43 21.90 4.67
CA THR A 155 -7.28 23.10 4.56
C THR A 155 -7.58 23.65 5.93
N ASP A 156 -7.93 22.78 6.89
CA ASP A 156 -8.02 23.10 8.32
C ASP A 156 -6.71 22.70 9.00
N LYS A 157 -5.85 23.68 9.19
CA LYS A 157 -4.56 23.47 9.86
C LYS A 157 -4.72 23.12 11.34
N GLY A 158 -5.80 23.54 11.97
CA GLY A 158 -6.07 23.23 13.37
C GLY A 158 -6.31 21.73 13.56
N GLU A 159 -7.04 21.09 12.65
CA GLU A 159 -7.27 19.64 12.69
C GLU A 159 -5.96 18.85 12.51
N ALA A 160 -5.15 19.19 11.51
CA ALA A 160 -3.87 18.54 11.26
C ALA A 160 -2.87 18.73 12.41
N LEU A 161 -2.79 19.92 12.97
CA LEU A 161 -1.95 20.20 14.14
C LEU A 161 -2.41 19.43 15.38
N TYR A 162 -3.73 19.31 15.58
CA TYR A 162 -4.28 18.51 16.66
C TYR A 162 -3.92 17.03 16.50
N ASP A 163 -4.03 16.47 15.29
CA ASP A 163 -3.66 15.09 15.04
C ASP A 163 -2.16 14.85 15.24
N TYR A 164 -1.32 15.78 14.82
CA TYR A 164 0.12 15.73 15.08
C TYR A 164 0.44 15.79 16.57
N ALA A 165 -0.13 16.74 17.32
CA ALA A 165 0.06 16.84 18.75
C ALA A 165 -0.41 15.57 19.49
N ARG A 166 -1.55 15.02 19.07
CA ARG A 166 -2.08 13.75 19.59
C ARG A 166 -1.15 12.57 19.30
N LEU A 167 -0.53 12.53 18.12
CA LEU A 167 0.44 11.51 17.78
C LEU A 167 1.65 11.58 18.71
N ILE A 168 2.25 12.76 18.90
CA ILE A 168 3.38 12.96 19.82
C ILE A 168 3.00 12.51 21.23
N TYR A 169 1.85 12.96 21.73
CA TYR A 169 1.36 12.59 23.06
C TYR A 169 1.26 11.06 23.23
N ASN A 170 0.62 10.38 22.29
CA ASN A 170 0.42 8.94 22.37
C ASN A 170 1.75 8.16 22.28
N VAL A 171 2.68 8.61 21.45
CA VAL A 171 4.02 8.02 21.34
C VAL A 171 4.80 8.21 22.64
N ALA A 172 4.82 9.43 23.19
CA ALA A 172 5.53 9.74 24.42
C ALA A 172 4.99 8.96 25.64
N VAL A 173 3.68 8.81 25.73
CA VAL A 173 3.04 8.01 26.80
C VAL A 173 3.35 6.52 26.65
N SER A 174 3.47 6.03 25.41
CA SER A 174 3.76 4.61 25.14
C SER A 174 5.23 4.26 25.28
N ASP A 175 6.14 5.23 25.18
CA ASP A 175 7.58 5.00 25.20
C ASP A 175 8.36 6.10 25.93
N THR A 176 8.57 5.90 27.22
CA THR A 176 9.33 6.82 28.09
C THR A 176 10.82 6.89 27.76
N THR A 177 11.34 6.05 26.87
CA THR A 177 12.75 6.11 26.43
C THR A 177 13.02 7.30 25.51
N LEU A 178 11.97 7.98 25.07
CA LEU A 178 12.04 9.16 24.18
C LEU A 178 12.15 10.48 24.96
N ASP A 179 12.37 10.43 26.28
CA ASP A 179 12.56 11.63 27.10
C ASP A 179 13.69 12.50 26.52
N ASN A 180 13.48 13.83 26.53
CA ASN A 180 14.35 14.83 25.92
C ASN A 180 14.50 14.75 24.38
N THR A 181 13.53 14.21 23.70
CA THR A 181 13.42 14.28 22.23
C THR A 181 12.21 15.11 21.83
N ASP A 182 12.06 15.43 20.55
CA ASP A 182 10.85 16.07 19.99
C ASP A 182 9.56 15.24 20.18
N TRP A 183 9.73 13.99 20.58
CA TRP A 183 8.65 13.04 20.90
C TRP A 183 8.40 12.87 22.41
N SER A 184 8.95 13.76 23.22
CA SER A 184 8.78 13.76 24.68
C SER A 184 7.69 14.72 25.13
N LEU A 185 7.04 14.39 26.24
CA LEU A 185 6.14 15.33 26.95
C LEU A 185 6.91 16.30 27.84
N THR A 186 8.17 16.00 28.12
CA THR A 186 9.06 16.84 28.94
C THR A 186 9.81 17.84 28.07
N ARG A 187 9.08 18.82 27.52
CA ARG A 187 9.70 19.98 26.90
C ARG A 187 10.04 21.04 27.93
N SER A 188 11.18 21.69 27.76
CA SER A 188 11.54 22.82 28.61
C SER A 188 10.56 23.98 28.36
N GLU A 189 10.35 24.83 29.38
CA GLU A 189 9.51 26.03 29.22
C GLU A 189 10.04 27.01 28.14
N GLU A 190 11.32 26.90 27.78
CA GLU A 190 11.97 27.71 26.75
C GLU A 190 11.56 27.23 25.35
N GLU A 191 11.52 25.92 25.11
CA GLU A 191 11.07 25.33 23.83
C GLU A 191 9.58 25.58 23.53
N LEU A 192 8.75 25.68 24.59
CA LEU A 192 7.32 26.00 24.45
C LEU A 192 7.05 27.48 24.14
N LYS A 193 8.03 28.35 24.24
CA LYS A 193 7.90 29.80 23.93
C LYS A 193 8.34 30.16 22.53
N GLU A 194 9.02 29.26 21.82
CA GLU A 194 9.50 29.48 20.44
C GLU A 194 8.54 28.95 19.37
N GLU A 195 7.48 28.24 19.72
CA GLU A 195 6.37 27.80 18.85
C GLU A 195 5.15 28.75 18.99
#